data_c92b36d5a395fa6412f4d35aa014cd4e
#
_entry.id   c92b36d5a395fa6412f4d35aa014cd4e
#
_cell.length_a   1.000
_cell.length_b   1.000
_cell.length_c   1.000
_cell.angle_alpha   90.00
_cell.angle_beta   90.00
_cell.angle_gamma   90.00
#
_symmetry.space_group_name_H-M   'P 1'
#
loop_
_entity.id
_entity.type
_entity.pdbx_description
1 polymer ?
#
loop_
_entity_poly.entity_id
_entity_poly.type
_entity_poly.pdbx_seq_one_letter_code
_entity_poly.pdbx_strand_id
1 'polypeptide(L)'
;MTQKEAVVFWNAKTLTADHYAASLRHHFGDGAVHRLQKEIGFVGKRLLRLPSTERSSFFDPWFTEENARHLRSVAQSVRGIAPDAASAAGAAPRTIPRIVFLHGVMPRSGTNYLQSLLELHPDVVVNPYGVRELPFLNTVEDARIYEGRFLRLYQRNRESFSDLETFCYMVSGFLRRIEAEFPADKTVLIKSPHTRMMRYFPYLFPTERCLIVLRDGRRAVQSTIDTWPLRFMGRTFADVCREWSFGTEAALEAQSRMSADACRLVRFEDAVASPDGTARNLLRFLDLNEERYPFERIGDLPILGSSRVSRRDGEVSWTPVKKPEGFDPSKRQIDWPRKRRTVFDAVAGDMQKKAGYAA
;
A
#
# COMPACT_ATOMS: atom_id res chain seq x y z
N MET A 1 -32.70 3.76 17.26
CA MET A 1 -31.74 2.85 16.59
C MET A 1 -31.31 1.81 17.62
N THR A 2 -31.65 0.56 17.41
CA THR A 2 -31.30 -0.53 18.33
C THR A 2 -29.81 -0.87 18.18
N GLN A 3 -29.20 -1.50 19.18
CA GLN A 3 -27.79 -1.92 19.16
C GLN A 3 -27.46 -2.82 17.93
N LYS A 4 -28.47 -3.54 17.40
CA LYS A 4 -28.38 -4.35 16.17
C LYS A 4 -28.28 -3.50 14.90
N GLU A 5 -29.00 -2.38 14.81
CA GLU A 5 -28.94 -1.46 13.68
C GLU A 5 -27.59 -0.72 13.59
N ALA A 6 -26.96 -0.43 14.74
CA ALA A 6 -25.64 0.19 14.80
C ALA A 6 -24.51 -0.73 14.26
N VAL A 7 -24.60 -2.05 14.53
CA VAL A 7 -23.61 -3.02 14.04
C VAL A 7 -23.66 -3.19 12.52
N VAL A 8 -24.87 -3.16 11.93
CA VAL A 8 -25.04 -3.30 10.46
C VAL A 8 -24.48 -2.08 9.70
N PHE A 9 -24.70 -0.88 10.25
CA PHE A 9 -24.19 0.35 9.62
C PHE A 9 -22.65 0.45 9.62
N TRP A 10 -22.02 -0.32 10.49
CA TRP A 10 -20.60 -0.25 10.77
C TRP A 10 -19.71 -1.05 9.81
N ASN A 11 -20.21 -2.18 9.38
CA ASN A 11 -19.48 -3.07 8.49
C ASN A 11 -19.58 -2.66 7.00
N ALA A 12 -20.40 -1.67 6.68
CA ALA A 12 -20.71 -1.31 5.30
C ALA A 12 -19.54 -0.71 4.51
N LYS A 13 -18.52 -0.16 5.18
CA LYS A 13 -17.35 0.46 4.51
C LYS A 13 -16.18 -0.50 4.27
N THR A 14 -16.09 -1.60 5.02
CA THR A 14 -14.95 -2.54 4.99
C THR A 14 -15.27 -3.89 4.37
N LEU A 15 -16.56 -4.19 4.21
CA LEU A 15 -17.01 -5.46 3.64
C LEU A 15 -17.28 -5.34 2.15
N THR A 16 -16.89 -6.36 1.38
CA THR A 16 -17.38 -6.50 0.00
C THR A 16 -18.91 -6.56 -0.01
N ALA A 17 -19.54 -6.19 -1.11
CA ALA A 17 -21.00 -6.24 -1.26
C ALA A 17 -21.58 -7.62 -0.87
N ASP A 18 -20.82 -8.70 -1.09
CA ASP A 18 -21.21 -10.07 -0.75
C ASP A 18 -21.15 -10.34 0.77
N HIS A 19 -20.13 -9.84 1.47
CA HIS A 19 -20.07 -9.94 2.94
C HIS A 19 -21.19 -9.14 3.60
N TYR A 20 -21.52 -7.97 3.04
CA TYR A 20 -22.61 -7.15 3.52
C TYR A 20 -23.97 -7.83 3.28
N ALA A 21 -24.17 -8.38 2.09
CA ALA A 21 -25.37 -9.14 1.76
C ALA A 21 -25.52 -10.40 2.63
N ALA A 22 -24.41 -11.13 2.90
CA ALA A 22 -24.41 -12.30 3.77
C ALA A 22 -24.73 -11.93 5.24
N SER A 23 -24.16 -10.83 5.74
CA SER A 23 -24.43 -10.31 7.09
C SER A 23 -25.89 -9.85 7.23
N LEU A 24 -26.44 -9.18 6.23
CA LEU A 24 -27.85 -8.77 6.20
C LEU A 24 -28.78 -9.99 6.17
N ARG A 25 -28.49 -11.01 5.36
CA ARG A 25 -29.25 -12.26 5.30
C ARG A 25 -29.28 -12.98 6.64
N HIS A 26 -28.12 -13.05 7.29
CA HIS A 26 -27.99 -13.70 8.59
C HIS A 26 -28.81 -13.00 9.69
N HIS A 27 -28.84 -11.65 9.68
CA HIS A 27 -29.50 -10.88 10.74
C HIS A 27 -30.97 -10.56 10.49
N PHE A 28 -31.38 -10.44 9.24
CA PHE A 28 -32.71 -9.94 8.84
C PHE A 28 -33.51 -10.90 7.95
N GLY A 29 -32.92 -11.99 7.50
CA GLY A 29 -33.51 -12.95 6.57
C GLY A 29 -33.57 -12.45 5.12
N ASP A 30 -33.74 -13.38 4.17
CA ASP A 30 -33.69 -13.11 2.72
C ASP A 30 -34.73 -12.09 2.23
N GLY A 31 -35.92 -12.08 2.84
CA GLY A 31 -37.00 -11.16 2.44
C GLY A 31 -36.73 -9.69 2.81
N ALA A 32 -35.97 -9.44 3.88
CA ALA A 32 -35.58 -8.09 4.28
C ALA A 32 -34.42 -7.57 3.41
N VAL A 33 -33.49 -8.45 3.05
CA VAL A 33 -32.38 -8.11 2.13
C VAL A 33 -32.92 -7.76 0.76
N HIS A 34 -33.90 -8.49 0.25
CA HIS A 34 -34.50 -8.21 -1.06
C HIS A 34 -35.27 -6.88 -1.09
N ARG A 35 -35.97 -6.51 -0.01
CA ARG A 35 -36.61 -5.20 0.14
C ARG A 35 -35.58 -4.08 0.24
N LEU A 36 -34.56 -4.26 1.06
CA LEU A 36 -33.45 -3.29 1.19
C LEU A 36 -32.70 -3.11 -0.13
N GLN A 37 -32.44 -4.18 -0.88
CA GLN A 37 -31.84 -4.11 -2.20
C GLN A 37 -32.71 -3.38 -3.22
N LYS A 38 -34.02 -3.48 -3.10
CA LYS A 38 -34.97 -2.74 -3.97
C LYS A 38 -35.06 -1.26 -3.60
N GLU A 39 -35.07 -0.93 -2.32
CA GLU A 39 -35.15 0.45 -1.82
C GLU A 39 -33.79 1.16 -1.86
N ILE A 40 -32.70 0.46 -1.53
CA ILE A 40 -31.32 0.95 -1.68
C ILE A 40 -30.87 0.87 -3.13
N GLY A 41 -31.56 0.11 -3.99
CA GLY A 41 -31.14 -0.16 -5.38
C GLY A 41 -30.91 1.08 -6.23
N PHE A 42 -31.58 2.19 -5.93
CA PHE A 42 -31.38 3.47 -6.61
C PHE A 42 -30.41 4.39 -5.83
N VAL A 43 -30.54 4.49 -4.51
CA VAL A 43 -29.71 5.32 -3.66
C VAL A 43 -28.41 4.57 -3.31
N GLY A 44 -28.48 3.28 -3.04
CA GLY A 44 -27.33 2.45 -2.75
C GLY A 44 -26.44 2.19 -3.97
N LYS A 45 -27.01 2.10 -5.20
CA LYS A 45 -26.18 2.13 -6.43
C LYS A 45 -25.45 3.45 -6.61
N ARG A 46 -25.95 4.53 -6.05
CA ARG A 46 -25.30 5.85 -6.08
C ARG A 46 -24.37 6.08 -4.87
N LEU A 47 -24.71 5.54 -3.70
CA LEU A 47 -23.87 5.59 -2.49
C LEU A 47 -22.81 4.48 -2.46
N LEU A 48 -23.10 3.28 -2.97
CA LEU A 48 -22.13 2.20 -3.19
C LEU A 48 -21.30 2.39 -4.47
N ARG A 49 -21.67 3.35 -5.32
CA ARG A 49 -20.85 3.89 -6.41
C ARG A 49 -19.95 5.04 -5.96
N LEU A 50 -19.84 5.32 -4.67
CA LEU A 50 -18.69 6.06 -4.18
C LEU A 50 -17.50 5.15 -4.49
N PRO A 51 -16.67 5.51 -5.47
CA PRO A 51 -15.56 4.66 -5.86
C PRO A 51 -14.69 4.49 -4.63
N SER A 52 -14.33 3.24 -4.33
CA SER A 52 -13.30 2.91 -3.32
C SER A 52 -11.95 3.56 -3.62
N THR A 53 -11.91 4.41 -4.63
CA THR A 53 -10.79 5.14 -5.23
C THR A 53 -11.05 6.63 -5.27
N GLU A 54 -11.90 7.15 -4.36
CA GLU A 54 -12.02 8.60 -4.22
C GLU A 54 -10.67 9.21 -3.88
N ARG A 55 -10.41 10.40 -4.42
CA ARG A 55 -9.19 11.15 -4.14
C ARG A 55 -8.94 11.31 -2.63
N SER A 56 -10.00 11.44 -1.83
CA SER A 56 -9.95 11.49 -0.37
C SER A 56 -9.31 10.27 0.28
N SER A 57 -9.39 9.08 -0.31
CA SER A 57 -8.74 7.89 0.23
C SER A 57 -7.23 7.84 -0.04
N PHE A 58 -6.71 8.70 -0.91
CA PHE A 58 -5.27 8.88 -1.16
C PHE A 58 -4.73 10.13 -0.49
N PHE A 59 -5.55 11.19 -0.46
CA PHE A 59 -5.18 12.52 0.02
C PHE A 59 -6.21 12.94 1.06
N ASP A 60 -5.90 12.67 2.30
CA ASP A 60 -6.77 12.97 3.41
C ASP A 60 -7.20 14.45 3.41
N PRO A 61 -8.51 14.77 3.34
CA PRO A 61 -8.99 16.14 3.39
C PRO A 61 -8.83 16.80 4.75
N TRP A 62 -8.63 16.02 5.81
CA TRP A 62 -8.41 16.51 7.19
C TRP A 62 -6.93 16.57 7.58
N PHE A 63 -6.02 16.24 6.65
CA PHE A 63 -4.59 16.38 6.89
C PHE A 63 -4.20 17.83 7.13
N THR A 64 -3.59 18.11 8.27
CA THR A 64 -2.93 19.39 8.56
C THR A 64 -1.48 19.14 8.96
N GLU A 65 -0.59 20.04 8.56
CA GLU A 65 0.83 19.95 8.92
C GLU A 65 1.05 20.08 10.43
N GLU A 66 0.20 20.80 11.13
CA GLU A 66 0.26 20.95 12.59
C GLU A 66 -0.02 19.63 13.28
N ASN A 67 -1.14 18.98 12.95
CA ASN A 67 -1.47 17.67 13.51
C ASN A 67 -0.42 16.62 13.14
N ALA A 68 0.05 16.63 11.90
CA ALA A 68 1.07 15.70 11.45
C ALA A 68 2.40 15.84 12.23
N ARG A 69 2.84 17.10 12.52
CA ARG A 69 4.01 17.35 13.38
C ARG A 69 3.80 16.88 14.81
N HIS A 70 2.58 17.02 15.35
CA HIS A 70 2.26 16.44 16.65
C HIS A 70 2.39 14.90 16.62
N LEU A 71 1.82 14.22 15.61
CA LEU A 71 1.96 12.78 15.45
C LEU A 71 3.44 12.35 15.37
N ARG A 72 4.30 13.12 14.70
CA ARG A 72 5.74 12.87 14.67
C ARG A 72 6.35 12.91 16.07
N SER A 73 6.00 13.92 16.85
CA SER A 73 6.47 14.03 18.25
C SER A 73 6.02 12.83 19.09
N VAL A 74 4.76 12.40 18.94
CA VAL A 74 4.23 11.21 19.59
C VAL A 74 5.01 9.95 19.17
N ALA A 75 5.22 9.74 17.86
CA ALA A 75 5.95 8.59 17.34
C ALA A 75 7.40 8.53 17.88
N GLN A 76 8.07 9.68 17.91
CA GLN A 76 9.43 9.80 18.46
C GLN A 76 9.45 9.50 19.97
N SER A 77 8.53 10.06 20.73
CA SER A 77 8.42 9.84 22.18
C SER A 77 8.16 8.37 22.52
N VAL A 78 7.21 7.72 21.87
CA VAL A 78 6.88 6.31 22.09
C VAL A 78 8.07 5.39 21.81
N ARG A 79 8.84 5.71 20.78
CA ARG A 79 9.98 4.90 20.35
C ARG A 79 11.30 5.30 21.01
N GLY A 80 11.33 6.38 21.76
CA GLY A 80 12.57 6.90 22.39
C GLY A 80 13.55 7.47 21.35
N ILE A 81 13.05 8.02 20.25
CA ILE A 81 13.86 8.62 19.18
C ILE A 81 14.09 10.09 19.51
N ALA A 82 15.36 10.52 19.53
CA ALA A 82 15.68 11.93 19.72
C ALA A 82 15.10 12.80 18.58
N PRO A 83 14.62 14.02 18.87
CA PRO A 83 14.01 14.91 17.85
C PRO A 83 14.89 15.13 16.62
N ASP A 84 16.22 15.16 16.80
CA ASP A 84 17.19 15.45 15.72
C ASP A 84 17.78 14.19 15.09
N ALA A 85 17.34 12.99 15.49
CA ALA A 85 17.90 11.73 15.00
C ALA A 85 17.71 11.50 13.50
N ALA A 86 16.75 12.16 12.87
CA ALA A 86 16.51 12.06 11.42
C ALA A 86 17.64 12.66 10.58
N SER A 87 18.49 13.55 11.15
CA SER A 87 19.63 14.17 10.46
C SER A 87 20.98 13.53 10.79
N ALA A 88 21.03 12.64 11.78
CA ALA A 88 22.26 11.98 12.24
C ALA A 88 22.55 10.66 11.50
N ALA A 89 22.28 10.60 10.19
CA ALA A 89 22.63 9.47 9.33
C ALA A 89 24.15 9.46 9.05
N GLY A 90 24.96 9.12 10.06
CA GLY A 90 26.40 9.00 9.90
C GLY A 90 27.11 8.46 11.15
N ALA A 91 27.78 7.33 11.00
CA ALA A 91 28.94 6.87 11.75
C ALA A 91 28.78 6.18 13.12
N ALA A 92 27.68 6.25 13.84
CA ALA A 92 27.54 5.43 15.05
C ALA A 92 26.99 4.03 14.73
N PRO A 93 27.49 2.95 15.40
CA PRO A 93 26.90 1.63 15.27
C PRO A 93 25.41 1.67 15.61
N ARG A 94 24.58 1.06 14.78
CA ARG A 94 23.14 0.98 15.02
C ARG A 94 22.87 0.08 16.22
N THR A 95 21.98 0.52 17.06
CA THR A 95 21.51 -0.26 18.24
C THR A 95 20.18 -0.95 17.99
N ILE A 96 19.50 -0.61 16.90
CA ILE A 96 18.20 -1.18 16.48
C ILE A 96 18.25 -1.53 14.99
N PRO A 97 17.42 -2.48 14.52
CA PRO A 97 17.31 -2.79 13.10
C PRO A 97 16.82 -1.60 12.29
N ARG A 98 17.17 -1.57 11.01
CA ARG A 98 16.57 -0.63 10.09
C ARG A 98 15.19 -1.16 9.67
N ILE A 99 14.19 -0.28 9.65
CA ILE A 99 12.88 -0.60 9.11
C ILE A 99 12.72 0.14 7.79
N VAL A 100 12.29 -0.58 6.76
CA VAL A 100 12.08 -0.05 5.41
C VAL A 100 10.69 -0.41 4.94
N PHE A 101 9.97 0.58 4.41
CA PHE A 101 8.67 0.35 3.81
C PHE A 101 8.79 0.23 2.29
N LEU A 102 8.19 -0.81 1.73
CA LEU A 102 8.08 -1.04 0.31
C LEU A 102 6.63 -0.86 -0.15
N HIS A 103 6.35 0.25 -0.79
CA HIS A 103 5.04 0.57 -1.33
C HIS A 103 4.94 0.31 -2.83
N GLY A 104 3.73 0.05 -3.31
CA GLY A 104 3.39 0.09 -4.73
C GLY A 104 2.34 1.16 -4.98
N VAL A 105 2.37 1.83 -6.11
CA VAL A 105 1.34 2.83 -6.46
C VAL A 105 -0.07 2.22 -6.50
N MET A 106 -0.15 0.93 -6.77
CA MET A 106 -1.33 0.08 -6.64
C MET A 106 -0.89 -1.38 -6.58
N PRO A 107 -1.76 -2.34 -6.22
CA PRO A 107 -1.47 -3.75 -6.42
C PRO A 107 -1.03 -4.04 -7.85
N ARG A 108 -0.10 -4.94 -8.05
CA ARG A 108 0.50 -5.31 -9.36
C ARG A 108 1.56 -4.34 -9.89
N SER A 109 2.00 -3.36 -9.12
CA SER A 109 3.12 -2.48 -9.49
C SER A 109 4.47 -3.19 -9.52
N GLY A 110 4.63 -4.37 -8.90
CA GLY A 110 5.89 -5.12 -8.90
C GLY A 110 6.59 -5.20 -7.54
N THR A 111 5.89 -4.91 -6.45
CA THR A 111 6.43 -4.99 -5.08
C THR A 111 6.98 -6.37 -4.72
N ASN A 112 6.33 -7.46 -5.19
CA ASN A 112 6.86 -8.81 -4.95
C ASN A 112 8.22 -9.03 -5.61
N TYR A 113 8.43 -8.51 -6.83
CA TYR A 113 9.72 -8.63 -7.51
C TYR A 113 10.81 -7.87 -6.76
N LEU A 114 10.52 -6.63 -6.37
CA LEU A 114 11.48 -5.81 -5.62
C LEU A 114 11.78 -6.40 -4.24
N GLN A 115 10.75 -6.95 -3.57
CA GLN A 115 10.94 -7.69 -2.32
C GLN A 115 11.88 -8.88 -2.52
N SER A 116 11.63 -9.72 -3.54
CA SER A 116 12.47 -10.89 -3.80
C SER A 116 13.90 -10.50 -4.18
N LEU A 117 14.07 -9.38 -4.88
CA LEU A 117 15.40 -8.84 -5.20
C LEU A 117 16.15 -8.43 -3.93
N LEU A 118 15.51 -7.74 -2.99
CA LEU A 118 16.12 -7.32 -1.74
C LEU A 118 16.36 -8.48 -0.77
N GLU A 119 15.47 -9.49 -0.76
CA GLU A 119 15.54 -10.68 0.09
C GLU A 119 16.77 -11.56 -0.19
N LEU A 120 17.41 -11.42 -1.34
CA LEU A 120 18.69 -12.08 -1.61
C LEU A 120 19.80 -11.64 -0.65
N HIS A 121 19.72 -10.41 -0.12
CA HIS A 121 20.73 -9.94 0.84
C HIS A 121 20.52 -10.61 2.20
N PRO A 122 21.54 -11.21 2.82
CA PRO A 122 21.41 -11.98 4.06
C PRO A 122 20.97 -11.15 5.28
N ASP A 123 21.12 -9.84 5.22
CA ASP A 123 20.70 -8.94 6.30
C ASP A 123 19.28 -8.36 6.07
N VAL A 124 18.61 -8.73 5.00
CA VAL A 124 17.23 -8.32 4.75
C VAL A 124 16.26 -9.37 5.24
N VAL A 125 15.37 -8.97 6.12
CA VAL A 125 14.26 -9.79 6.63
C VAL A 125 12.97 -9.30 6.00
N VAL A 126 12.27 -10.18 5.31
CA VAL A 126 10.95 -9.89 4.72
C VAL A 126 9.85 -10.58 5.51
N ASN A 127 8.62 -10.09 5.36
CA ASN A 127 7.43 -10.67 5.98
C ASN A 127 7.61 -10.91 7.51
N PRO A 128 7.95 -9.87 8.29
CA PRO A 128 8.12 -10.04 9.72
C PRO A 128 6.87 -10.68 10.33
N TYR A 129 7.05 -11.62 11.25
CA TYR A 129 5.99 -12.42 11.86
C TYR A 129 5.14 -13.25 10.86
N GLY A 130 5.66 -13.54 9.67
CA GLY A 130 4.93 -14.24 8.60
C GLY A 130 3.86 -13.37 7.91
N VAL A 131 3.77 -12.08 8.24
CA VAL A 131 2.80 -11.16 7.65
C VAL A 131 3.34 -10.62 6.34
N ARG A 132 2.64 -10.90 5.25
CA ARG A 132 3.09 -10.52 3.90
C ARG A 132 2.91 -9.04 3.57
N GLU A 133 1.88 -8.42 4.13
CA GLU A 133 1.55 -7.01 3.88
C GLU A 133 1.03 -6.35 5.15
N LEU A 134 1.56 -5.17 5.46
CA LEU A 134 1.19 -4.35 6.61
C LEU A 134 0.78 -2.95 6.12
N PRO A 135 -0.45 -2.79 5.68
CA PRO A 135 -0.92 -1.57 5.04
C PRO A 135 -1.34 -0.49 6.06
N PHE A 136 -0.45 -0.09 6.97
CA PHE A 136 -0.78 0.87 8.03
C PHE A 136 -1.46 2.14 7.49
N LEU A 137 -0.87 2.78 6.48
CA LEU A 137 -1.42 4.02 5.94
C LEU A 137 -2.80 3.84 5.30
N ASN A 138 -3.12 2.66 4.78
CA ASN A 138 -4.44 2.40 4.19
C ASN A 138 -5.56 2.38 5.25
N THR A 139 -5.22 2.21 6.53
CA THR A 139 -6.18 2.10 7.64
C THR A 139 -6.41 3.42 8.37
N VAL A 140 -5.86 4.54 7.88
CA VAL A 140 -6.01 5.87 8.51
C VAL A 140 -7.49 6.29 8.65
N GLU A 141 -8.33 6.06 7.64
CA GLU A 141 -9.76 6.34 7.74
C GLU A 141 -10.45 5.45 8.79
N ASP A 142 -10.10 4.16 8.81
CA ASP A 142 -10.64 3.21 9.79
C ASP A 142 -10.18 3.56 11.21
N ALA A 143 -8.93 4.01 11.36
CA ALA A 143 -8.38 4.49 12.61
C ALA A 143 -9.16 5.68 13.16
N ARG A 144 -9.49 6.67 12.31
CA ARG A 144 -10.35 7.80 12.72
C ARG A 144 -11.72 7.36 13.16
N ILE A 145 -12.32 6.41 12.47
CA ILE A 145 -13.60 5.85 12.86
C ILE A 145 -13.46 5.16 14.23
N TYR A 146 -12.41 4.40 14.45
CA TYR A 146 -12.12 3.76 15.73
C TYR A 146 -11.92 4.79 16.84
N GLU A 147 -11.05 5.77 16.64
CA GLU A 147 -10.82 6.86 17.59
C GLU A 147 -12.11 7.62 17.93
N GLY A 148 -12.86 8.00 16.91
CA GLY A 148 -14.13 8.68 17.09
C GLY A 148 -15.13 7.92 17.95
N ARG A 149 -15.03 6.57 18.02
CA ARG A 149 -15.84 5.72 18.90
C ARG A 149 -15.23 5.59 20.29
N PHE A 150 -13.94 5.30 20.34
CA PHE A 150 -13.19 5.17 21.58
C PHE A 150 -13.33 6.44 22.44
N LEU A 151 -13.18 7.61 21.81
CA LEU A 151 -13.29 8.90 22.48
C LEU A 151 -14.73 9.34 22.76
N ARG A 152 -15.75 8.80 22.05
CA ARG A 152 -17.16 9.10 22.32
C ARG A 152 -17.69 8.49 23.60
N LEU A 153 -17.10 7.42 24.10
CA LEU A 153 -17.50 6.79 25.34
C LEU A 153 -17.36 7.76 26.52
N TYR A 154 -16.40 8.71 26.41
CA TYR A 154 -16.18 9.76 27.39
C TYR A 154 -15.90 11.07 26.68
N GLN A 155 -16.90 11.93 26.61
CA GLN A 155 -16.87 13.15 25.81
C GLN A 155 -15.68 14.08 26.14
N ARG A 156 -15.20 14.07 27.39
CA ARG A 156 -14.01 14.84 27.84
C ARG A 156 -12.69 14.30 27.30
N ASN A 157 -12.63 13.05 26.83
CA ASN A 157 -11.40 12.48 26.30
C ASN A 157 -11.00 13.07 24.93
N ARG A 158 -11.96 13.70 24.22
CA ARG A 158 -11.67 14.34 22.92
C ARG A 158 -10.71 15.50 23.01
N GLU A 159 -10.68 16.18 24.18
CA GLU A 159 -9.79 17.31 24.40
C GLU A 159 -8.37 16.88 24.76
N SER A 160 -8.19 15.59 25.09
CA SER A 160 -6.92 15.03 25.54
C SER A 160 -6.11 14.36 24.43
N PHE A 161 -6.70 14.12 23.27
CA PHE A 161 -6.05 13.43 22.14
C PHE A 161 -6.20 14.24 20.85
N SER A 162 -5.13 14.33 20.09
CA SER A 162 -5.15 14.84 18.73
C SER A 162 -5.68 13.80 17.74
N ASP A 163 -6.11 14.23 16.55
CA ASP A 163 -6.54 13.34 15.47
C ASP A 163 -5.45 12.32 15.12
N LEU A 164 -5.81 11.05 15.03
CA LEU A 164 -4.93 9.90 14.76
C LEU A 164 -3.86 9.62 15.83
N GLU A 165 -3.93 10.20 17.01
CA GLU A 165 -2.92 9.99 18.05
C GLU A 165 -2.93 8.54 18.57
N THR A 166 -4.11 7.94 18.80
CA THR A 166 -4.22 6.52 19.21
C THR A 166 -3.70 5.59 18.12
N PHE A 167 -3.93 5.92 16.86
CA PHE A 167 -3.35 5.21 15.74
C PHE A 167 -1.81 5.30 15.71
N CYS A 168 -1.28 6.49 15.99
CA CYS A 168 0.16 6.70 16.09
C CYS A 168 0.78 5.85 17.21
N TYR A 169 0.14 5.75 18.38
CA TYR A 169 0.58 4.85 19.47
C TYR A 169 0.60 3.39 19.02
N MET A 170 -0.47 2.93 18.34
CA MET A 170 -0.56 1.55 17.87
C MET A 170 0.55 1.21 16.86
N VAL A 171 0.76 2.07 15.86
CA VAL A 171 1.79 1.88 14.84
C VAL A 171 3.18 1.94 15.45
N SER A 172 3.46 2.94 16.30
CA SER A 172 4.75 3.09 16.98
C SER A 172 5.05 1.92 17.89
N GLY A 173 4.06 1.39 18.62
CA GLY A 173 4.19 0.19 19.44
C GLY A 173 4.57 -1.04 18.62
N PHE A 174 3.98 -1.20 17.42
CA PHE A 174 4.32 -2.29 16.52
C PHE A 174 5.78 -2.17 16.01
N LEU A 175 6.20 -0.97 15.61
CA LEU A 175 7.59 -0.74 15.17
C LEU A 175 8.57 -0.98 16.31
N ARG A 176 8.26 -0.52 17.53
CA ARG A 176 9.08 -0.78 18.71
C ARG A 176 9.24 -2.28 19.00
N ARG A 177 8.21 -3.07 18.74
CA ARG A 177 8.32 -4.53 18.84
C ARG A 177 9.33 -5.08 17.83
N ILE A 178 9.31 -4.62 16.58
CA ILE A 178 10.32 -4.98 15.57
C ILE A 178 11.72 -4.59 16.05
N GLU A 179 11.88 -3.38 16.58
CA GLU A 179 13.15 -2.88 17.09
C GLU A 179 13.71 -3.73 18.23
N ALA A 180 12.85 -4.28 19.07
CA ALA A 180 13.24 -5.11 20.21
C ALA A 180 13.53 -6.58 19.82
N GLU A 181 12.90 -7.11 18.79
CA GLU A 181 12.96 -8.54 18.47
C GLU A 181 13.97 -8.86 17.34
N PHE A 182 14.29 -7.90 16.47
CA PHE A 182 15.23 -8.13 15.38
C PHE A 182 16.63 -7.56 15.70
N PRO A 183 17.71 -8.25 15.30
CA PRO A 183 19.07 -7.76 15.50
C PRO A 183 19.34 -6.42 14.81
N ALA A 184 20.20 -5.62 15.42
CA ALA A 184 20.54 -4.27 14.95
C ALA A 184 21.19 -4.22 13.55
N ASP A 185 21.84 -5.29 13.12
CA ASP A 185 22.44 -5.44 11.79
C ASP A 185 21.42 -5.75 10.70
N LYS A 186 20.18 -6.11 11.05
CA LYS A 186 19.14 -6.45 10.10
C LYS A 186 18.41 -5.22 9.54
N THR A 187 17.89 -5.41 8.34
CA THR A 187 16.95 -4.50 7.68
C THR A 187 15.61 -5.23 7.51
N VAL A 188 14.60 -4.79 8.23
CA VAL A 188 13.25 -5.38 8.20
C VAL A 188 12.41 -4.67 7.16
N LEU A 189 11.98 -5.39 6.14
CA LEU A 189 11.18 -4.88 5.02
C LEU A 189 9.68 -5.10 5.28
N ILE A 190 8.94 -4.00 5.38
CA ILE A 190 7.49 -3.97 5.51
C ILE A 190 6.87 -3.61 4.17
N LYS A 191 6.01 -4.47 3.63
CA LYS A 191 5.40 -4.25 2.33
C LYS A 191 3.94 -3.79 2.43
N SER A 192 3.58 -2.82 1.58
CA SER A 192 2.20 -2.39 1.33
C SER A 192 2.01 -2.09 -0.16
N PRO A 193 1.02 -2.70 -0.84
CA PRO A 193 0.87 -2.49 -2.28
C PRO A 193 0.15 -1.19 -2.66
N HIS A 194 0.09 -0.20 -1.77
CA HIS A 194 -0.60 1.07 -1.98
C HIS A 194 0.21 2.26 -1.49
N THR A 195 -0.04 3.42 -2.06
CA THR A 195 0.50 4.74 -1.66
C THR A 195 -0.58 5.64 -1.08
N ARG A 196 -1.65 5.06 -0.52
CA ARG A 196 -2.70 5.84 0.16
C ARG A 196 -2.11 6.51 1.39
N MET A 197 -2.58 7.73 1.69
CA MET A 197 -2.21 8.49 2.88
C MET A 197 -0.70 8.72 3.05
N MET A 198 0.08 8.68 1.96
CA MET A 198 1.55 8.85 2.00
C MET A 198 2.00 10.17 2.61
N ARG A 199 1.13 11.18 2.69
CA ARG A 199 1.42 12.45 3.39
C ARG A 199 1.74 12.24 4.86
N TYR A 200 1.19 11.21 5.50
CA TYR A 200 1.46 10.88 6.90
C TYR A 200 2.78 10.14 7.10
N PHE A 201 3.35 9.57 6.04
CA PHE A 201 4.54 8.72 6.15
C PHE A 201 5.68 9.38 6.95
N PRO A 202 6.17 10.58 6.61
CA PRO A 202 7.32 11.19 7.29
C PRO A 202 7.04 11.59 8.74
N TYR A 203 5.81 11.52 9.18
CA TYR A 203 5.39 11.87 10.54
C TYR A 203 5.16 10.64 11.41
N LEU A 204 4.52 9.61 10.87
CA LEU A 204 4.30 8.33 11.55
C LEU A 204 5.56 7.45 11.56
N PHE A 205 6.44 7.65 10.58
CA PHE A 205 7.66 6.89 10.33
C PHE A 205 8.88 7.83 10.20
N PRO A 206 9.26 8.53 11.30
CA PRO A 206 10.22 9.64 11.21
C PRO A 206 11.66 9.24 10.89
N THR A 207 12.03 7.96 11.07
CA THR A 207 13.38 7.42 10.83
C THR A 207 13.41 6.33 9.76
N GLU A 208 12.25 5.90 9.28
CA GLU A 208 12.12 4.83 8.31
C GLU A 208 12.37 5.33 6.91
N ARG A 209 12.91 4.43 6.08
CA ARG A 209 13.07 4.66 4.65
C ARG A 209 11.88 4.08 3.87
N CYS A 210 11.56 4.73 2.76
CA CYS A 210 10.46 4.36 1.88
C CYS A 210 10.96 4.05 0.48
N LEU A 211 10.61 2.88 -0.03
CA LEU A 211 10.74 2.50 -1.43
C LEU A 211 9.35 2.49 -2.06
N ILE A 212 9.17 3.16 -3.19
CA ILE A 212 7.89 3.17 -3.90
C ILE A 212 8.10 2.60 -5.30
N VAL A 213 7.36 1.53 -5.62
CA VAL A 213 7.41 0.92 -6.96
C VAL A 213 6.35 1.54 -7.84
N LEU A 214 6.80 2.17 -8.90
CA LEU A 214 5.98 2.71 -9.99
C LEU A 214 6.08 1.78 -11.20
N ARG A 215 4.96 1.54 -11.85
CA ARG A 215 4.85 0.76 -13.07
C ARG A 215 4.00 1.49 -14.10
N ASP A 216 4.27 1.27 -15.39
CA ASP A 216 3.42 1.72 -16.49
C ASP A 216 1.94 1.44 -16.20
N GLY A 217 1.11 2.49 -16.28
CA GLY A 217 -0.28 2.43 -15.85
C GLY A 217 -1.12 1.44 -16.63
N ARG A 218 -0.91 1.36 -17.95
CA ARG A 218 -1.64 0.41 -18.79
C ARG A 218 -1.33 -1.02 -18.36
N ARG A 219 -0.06 -1.33 -18.10
CA ARG A 219 0.40 -2.66 -17.67
C ARG A 219 -0.03 -3.00 -16.25
N ALA A 220 -0.01 -2.04 -15.33
CA ALA A 220 -0.49 -2.22 -13.97
C ALA A 220 -2.00 -2.47 -13.94
N VAL A 221 -2.81 -1.64 -14.61
CA VAL A 221 -4.26 -1.78 -14.75
C VAL A 221 -4.61 -3.12 -15.40
N GLN A 222 -3.97 -3.48 -16.54
CA GLN A 222 -4.20 -4.77 -17.18
C GLN A 222 -3.86 -5.93 -16.24
N SER A 223 -2.73 -5.85 -15.53
CA SER A 223 -2.36 -6.89 -14.57
C SER A 223 -3.35 -7.04 -13.43
N THR A 224 -3.96 -5.94 -12.99
CA THR A 224 -4.96 -5.92 -11.94
C THR A 224 -6.25 -6.60 -12.40
N ILE A 225 -6.79 -6.22 -13.56
CA ILE A 225 -8.05 -6.80 -14.07
C ILE A 225 -7.89 -8.25 -14.52
N ASP A 226 -6.69 -8.68 -14.89
CA ASP A 226 -6.40 -10.08 -15.19
C ASP A 226 -6.25 -10.92 -13.92
N THR A 227 -5.82 -10.30 -12.82
CA THR A 227 -5.69 -10.98 -11.52
C THR A 227 -7.06 -11.09 -10.86
N TRP A 228 -7.80 -9.98 -10.84
CA TRP A 228 -9.10 -9.87 -10.21
C TRP A 228 -10.11 -9.32 -11.23
N PRO A 229 -10.96 -10.17 -11.83
CA PRO A 229 -11.98 -9.71 -12.78
C PRO A 229 -12.88 -8.63 -12.16
N LEU A 230 -13.15 -7.57 -12.92
CA LEU A 230 -13.90 -6.39 -12.47
C LEU A 230 -15.25 -6.73 -11.82
N ARG A 231 -15.93 -7.76 -12.36
CA ARG A 231 -17.22 -8.23 -11.84
C ARG A 231 -17.16 -8.73 -10.39
N PHE A 232 -16.02 -9.32 -9.99
CA PHE A 232 -15.81 -9.81 -8.62
C PHE A 232 -15.34 -8.70 -7.68
N MET A 233 -14.70 -7.66 -8.21
CA MET A 233 -14.24 -6.52 -7.42
C MET A 233 -15.37 -5.49 -7.14
N GLY A 234 -16.53 -5.60 -7.79
CA GLY A 234 -17.57 -4.56 -7.75
C GLY A 234 -17.09 -3.20 -8.28
N ARG A 235 -16.08 -3.18 -9.15
CA ARG A 235 -15.41 -1.98 -9.66
C ARG A 235 -15.52 -1.86 -11.17
N THR A 236 -15.50 -0.63 -11.66
CA THR A 236 -15.40 -0.35 -13.08
C THR A 236 -13.95 -0.30 -13.55
N PHE A 237 -13.74 -0.39 -14.87
CA PHE A 237 -12.40 -0.18 -15.45
C PHE A 237 -11.85 1.22 -15.12
N ALA A 238 -12.70 2.25 -15.12
CA ALA A 238 -12.34 3.61 -14.76
C ALA A 238 -11.88 3.72 -13.28
N ASP A 239 -12.45 2.93 -12.36
CA ASP A 239 -12.03 2.93 -10.96
C ASP A 239 -10.61 2.39 -10.79
N VAL A 240 -10.26 1.34 -11.54
CA VAL A 240 -8.89 0.80 -11.53
C VAL A 240 -7.89 1.79 -12.14
N CYS A 241 -8.30 2.51 -13.20
CA CYS A 241 -7.48 3.57 -13.79
C CYS A 241 -7.28 4.74 -12.81
N ARG A 242 -8.34 5.16 -12.08
CA ARG A 242 -8.25 6.20 -11.05
C ARG A 242 -7.33 5.78 -9.90
N GLU A 243 -7.42 4.55 -9.44
CA GLU A 243 -6.55 4.04 -8.38
C GLU A 243 -5.07 4.15 -8.79
N TRP A 244 -4.73 3.74 -10.01
CA TRP A 244 -3.37 3.91 -10.51
C TRP A 244 -2.97 5.39 -10.57
N SER A 245 -3.84 6.24 -11.11
CA SER A 245 -3.58 7.67 -11.26
C SER A 245 -3.33 8.34 -9.91
N PHE A 246 -4.21 8.15 -8.92
CA PHE A 246 -4.07 8.74 -7.59
C PHE A 246 -2.89 8.13 -6.81
N GLY A 247 -2.67 6.82 -6.94
CA GLY A 247 -1.50 6.18 -6.33
C GLY A 247 -0.19 6.69 -6.88
N THR A 248 -0.13 6.96 -8.18
CA THR A 248 1.04 7.56 -8.82
C THR A 248 1.22 9.02 -8.40
N GLU A 249 0.14 9.81 -8.34
CA GLU A 249 0.18 11.19 -7.84
C GLU A 249 0.72 11.24 -6.41
N ALA A 250 0.22 10.38 -5.51
CA ALA A 250 0.68 10.29 -4.14
C ALA A 250 2.15 9.87 -4.02
N ALA A 251 2.61 8.97 -4.90
CA ALA A 251 4.02 8.56 -4.97
C ALA A 251 4.94 9.69 -5.39
N LEU A 252 4.57 10.43 -6.42
CA LEU A 252 5.35 11.59 -6.91
C LEU A 252 5.37 12.71 -5.88
N GLU A 253 4.24 12.97 -5.20
CA GLU A 253 4.18 13.94 -4.11
C GLU A 253 5.07 13.51 -2.93
N ALA A 254 5.03 12.25 -2.51
CA ALA A 254 5.89 11.75 -1.45
C ALA A 254 7.38 11.90 -1.82
N GLN A 255 7.77 11.56 -3.03
CA GLN A 255 9.14 11.74 -3.52
C GLN A 255 9.57 13.21 -3.51
N SER A 256 8.69 14.15 -3.83
CA SER A 256 9.01 15.58 -3.85
C SER A 256 9.11 16.21 -2.46
N ARG A 257 8.42 15.65 -1.47
CA ARG A 257 8.33 16.17 -0.09
C ARG A 257 9.38 15.57 0.86
N MET A 258 9.84 14.36 0.56
CA MET A 258 10.82 13.65 1.39
C MET A 258 12.22 13.80 0.82
N SER A 259 13.24 13.72 1.68
CA SER A 259 14.62 13.74 1.23
C SER A 259 14.95 12.51 0.38
N ALA A 260 15.95 12.62 -0.48
CA ALA A 260 16.42 11.52 -1.34
C ALA A 260 16.92 10.30 -0.53
N ASP A 261 17.33 10.52 0.71
CA ASP A 261 17.78 9.47 1.64
C ASP A 261 16.61 8.80 2.38
N ALA A 262 15.44 9.44 2.43
CA ALA A 262 14.26 8.91 3.09
C ALA A 262 13.29 8.21 2.13
N CYS A 263 13.20 8.67 0.88
CA CYS A 263 12.26 8.11 -0.10
C CYS A 263 12.91 7.91 -1.47
N ARG A 264 12.69 6.75 -2.06
CA ARG A 264 13.13 6.42 -3.42
C ARG A 264 12.03 5.80 -4.25
N LEU A 265 11.77 6.41 -5.41
CA LEU A 265 10.90 5.86 -6.44
C LEU A 265 11.71 4.90 -7.34
N VAL A 266 11.17 3.71 -7.57
CA VAL A 266 11.76 2.66 -8.41
C VAL A 266 10.78 2.33 -9.53
N ARG A 267 11.20 2.50 -10.78
CA ARG A 267 10.42 2.04 -11.93
C ARG A 267 10.57 0.54 -12.08
N PHE A 268 9.46 -0.15 -12.16
CA PHE A 268 9.43 -1.61 -12.31
C PHE A 268 10.13 -2.04 -13.60
N GLU A 269 9.94 -1.29 -14.66
CA GLU A 269 10.53 -1.56 -15.97
C GLU A 269 12.06 -1.48 -15.91
N ASP A 270 12.61 -0.47 -15.23
CA ASP A 270 14.06 -0.30 -15.07
C ASP A 270 14.64 -1.42 -14.20
N ALA A 271 13.91 -1.81 -13.15
CA ALA A 271 14.31 -2.90 -12.27
C ALA A 271 14.36 -4.25 -13.00
N VAL A 272 13.47 -4.47 -13.96
CA VAL A 272 13.48 -5.68 -14.79
C VAL A 272 14.54 -5.62 -15.88
N ALA A 273 14.77 -4.44 -16.48
CA ALA A 273 15.75 -4.25 -17.55
C ALA A 273 17.19 -4.32 -17.05
N SER A 274 17.44 -3.80 -15.83
CA SER A 274 18.76 -3.80 -15.21
C SER A 274 18.65 -4.21 -13.74
N PRO A 275 18.43 -5.50 -13.45
CA PRO A 275 18.21 -5.97 -12.07
C PRO A 275 19.46 -5.79 -11.20
N ASP A 276 20.66 -6.04 -11.71
CA ASP A 276 21.93 -5.84 -11.01
C ASP A 276 22.15 -4.35 -10.65
N GLY A 277 21.95 -3.47 -11.65
CA GLY A 277 22.05 -2.02 -11.43
C GLY A 277 21.04 -1.51 -10.42
N THR A 278 19.81 -2.04 -10.46
CA THR A 278 18.77 -1.74 -9.48
C THR A 278 19.16 -2.25 -8.09
N ALA A 279 19.62 -3.49 -7.98
CA ALA A 279 20.08 -4.05 -6.70
C ALA A 279 21.17 -3.17 -6.08
N ARG A 280 22.24 -2.84 -6.83
CA ARG A 280 23.31 -1.95 -6.36
C ARG A 280 22.80 -0.59 -5.87
N ASN A 281 21.88 0.02 -6.62
CA ASN A 281 21.28 1.30 -6.23
C ASN A 281 20.44 1.19 -4.94
N LEU A 282 19.72 0.09 -4.76
CA LEU A 282 18.92 -0.15 -3.56
C LEU A 282 19.79 -0.49 -2.35
N LEU A 283 20.84 -1.30 -2.53
CA LEU A 283 21.78 -1.61 -1.46
C LEU A 283 22.44 -0.33 -0.93
N ARG A 284 22.91 0.56 -1.82
CA ARG A 284 23.46 1.87 -1.42
C ARG A 284 22.43 2.74 -0.72
N PHE A 285 21.18 2.81 -1.24
CA PHE A 285 20.12 3.56 -0.58
C PHE A 285 19.77 3.02 0.81
N LEU A 286 19.93 1.71 1.02
CA LEU A 286 19.64 1.05 2.29
C LEU A 286 20.89 0.88 3.18
N ASP A 287 22.05 1.39 2.78
CA ASP A 287 23.36 1.19 3.43
C ASP A 287 23.62 -0.30 3.74
N LEU A 288 23.35 -1.17 2.79
CA LEU A 288 23.62 -2.59 2.86
C LEU A 288 24.96 -2.89 2.18
N ASN A 289 25.73 -3.84 2.74
CA ASN A 289 27.03 -4.22 2.18
C ASN A 289 26.87 -4.97 0.87
N GLU A 290 27.26 -4.34 -0.24
CA GLU A 290 27.17 -4.87 -1.59
C GLU A 290 27.96 -6.18 -1.79
N GLU A 291 29.08 -6.37 -1.08
CA GLU A 291 29.92 -7.58 -1.17
C GLU A 291 29.21 -8.83 -0.65
N ARG A 292 28.21 -8.67 0.22
CA ARG A 292 27.41 -9.77 0.77
C ARG A 292 26.22 -10.14 -0.10
N TYR A 293 25.98 -9.41 -1.18
CA TYR A 293 24.83 -9.63 -2.05
C TYR A 293 25.16 -10.63 -3.17
N PRO A 294 24.42 -11.74 -3.29
CA PRO A 294 24.69 -12.79 -4.29
C PRO A 294 24.10 -12.40 -5.67
N PHE A 295 24.78 -11.54 -6.42
CA PHE A 295 24.30 -11.05 -7.72
C PHE A 295 24.03 -12.17 -8.72
N GLU A 296 24.80 -13.26 -8.68
CA GLU A 296 24.61 -14.46 -9.53
C GLU A 296 23.26 -15.13 -9.35
N ARG A 297 22.60 -14.94 -8.20
CA ARG A 297 21.29 -15.52 -7.88
C ARG A 297 20.10 -14.72 -8.41
N ILE A 298 20.33 -13.52 -8.94
CA ILE A 298 19.25 -12.67 -9.48
C ILE A 298 18.51 -13.38 -10.62
N GLY A 299 19.24 -14.12 -11.46
CA GLY A 299 18.67 -14.89 -12.57
C GLY A 299 17.68 -15.98 -12.12
N ASP A 300 17.86 -16.51 -10.91
CA ASP A 300 17.09 -17.62 -10.35
C ASP A 300 15.83 -17.16 -9.59
N LEU A 301 15.60 -15.85 -9.48
CA LEU A 301 14.44 -15.33 -8.76
C LEU A 301 13.13 -15.90 -9.31
N PRO A 302 12.30 -16.50 -8.44
CA PRO A 302 11.03 -17.05 -8.86
C PRO A 302 10.02 -15.95 -9.19
N ILE A 303 9.04 -16.29 -9.98
CA ILE A 303 7.88 -15.43 -10.23
C ILE A 303 6.82 -15.69 -9.18
N LEU A 304 6.38 -14.62 -8.52
CA LEU A 304 5.34 -14.66 -7.50
C LEU A 304 4.07 -13.96 -7.99
N GLY A 305 2.96 -14.69 -8.03
CA GLY A 305 1.63 -14.15 -8.27
C GLY A 305 1.45 -13.52 -9.66
N SER A 306 2.13 -13.96 -10.69
CA SER A 306 1.95 -13.43 -12.05
C SER A 306 0.61 -13.88 -12.63
N SER A 307 -0.21 -12.93 -13.11
CA SER A 307 -1.44 -13.25 -13.85
C SER A 307 -1.19 -13.93 -15.22
N ARG A 308 0.07 -14.03 -15.67
CA ARG A 308 0.45 -14.67 -16.94
C ARG A 308 0.93 -16.10 -16.77
N VAL A 309 1.70 -16.38 -15.71
CA VAL A 309 2.38 -17.69 -15.54
C VAL A 309 2.03 -18.39 -14.23
N SER A 310 1.42 -17.70 -13.27
CA SER A 310 1.06 -18.26 -11.97
C SER A 310 -0.44 -18.49 -11.86
N ARG A 311 -1.07 -19.16 -12.85
CA ARG A 311 -2.50 -19.48 -12.81
C ARG A 311 -2.72 -20.95 -12.52
N ARG A 312 -3.64 -21.22 -11.58
CA ARG A 312 -4.19 -22.56 -11.29
C ARG A 312 -5.71 -22.42 -11.16
N ASP A 313 -6.46 -23.27 -11.80
CA ASP A 313 -7.94 -23.29 -11.75
C ASP A 313 -8.61 -21.95 -12.03
N GLY A 314 -8.04 -21.14 -12.95
CA GLY A 314 -8.54 -19.81 -13.31
C GLY A 314 -8.14 -18.67 -12.39
N GLU A 315 -7.54 -18.95 -11.24
CA GLU A 315 -7.07 -17.96 -10.26
C GLU A 315 -5.55 -17.78 -10.30
N VAL A 316 -5.08 -16.64 -9.80
CA VAL A 316 -3.65 -16.37 -9.67
C VAL A 316 -3.13 -17.05 -8.40
N SER A 317 -2.22 -18.00 -8.59
CA SER A 317 -1.49 -18.64 -7.50
C SER A 317 -0.36 -17.71 -6.99
N TRP A 318 -0.22 -17.65 -5.67
CA TRP A 318 0.88 -16.95 -4.98
C TRP A 318 2.03 -17.89 -4.60
N THR A 319 1.98 -19.13 -5.07
CA THR A 319 3.10 -20.05 -4.96
C THR A 319 4.21 -19.64 -5.91
N PRO A 320 5.48 -19.63 -5.49
CA PRO A 320 6.61 -19.36 -6.36
C PRO A 320 6.65 -20.32 -7.56
N VAL A 321 6.85 -19.79 -8.75
CA VAL A 321 7.05 -20.61 -9.97
C VAL A 321 8.38 -20.25 -10.61
N LYS A 322 9.04 -21.25 -11.21
CA LYS A 322 10.27 -21.02 -11.96
C LYS A 322 9.99 -20.06 -13.13
N LYS A 323 10.90 -19.13 -13.36
CA LYS A 323 10.81 -18.19 -14.48
C LYS A 323 10.89 -18.96 -15.80
N PRO A 324 9.86 -18.88 -16.68
CA PRO A 324 9.96 -19.48 -18.02
C PRO A 324 11.04 -18.77 -18.85
N GLU A 325 11.65 -19.49 -19.77
CA GLU A 325 12.58 -18.92 -20.72
C GLU A 325 11.92 -17.82 -21.54
N GLY A 326 12.62 -16.70 -21.75
CA GLY A 326 12.10 -15.52 -22.48
C GLY A 326 11.00 -14.74 -21.75
N PHE A 327 10.64 -15.08 -20.52
CA PHE A 327 9.63 -14.33 -19.77
C PHE A 327 10.16 -12.96 -19.38
N ASP A 328 9.52 -11.92 -19.93
CA ASP A 328 9.76 -10.52 -19.58
C ASP A 328 8.43 -9.89 -19.11
N PRO A 329 8.31 -9.54 -17.84
CA PRO A 329 7.08 -8.92 -17.32
C PRO A 329 6.88 -7.48 -17.79
N SER A 330 7.92 -6.82 -18.28
CA SER A 330 7.85 -5.46 -18.83
C SER A 330 7.26 -5.44 -20.24
N LYS A 331 7.35 -6.55 -20.98
CA LYS A 331 6.85 -6.71 -22.37
C LYS A 331 5.42 -7.24 -22.43
N ARG A 332 4.56 -6.84 -21.46
CA ARG A 332 3.15 -7.20 -21.52
C ARG A 332 2.47 -6.46 -22.67
N GLN A 333 1.92 -7.19 -23.63
CA GLN A 333 1.07 -6.60 -24.65
C GLN A 333 -0.26 -6.14 -24.04
N ILE A 334 -0.71 -4.97 -24.45
CA ILE A 334 -1.97 -4.36 -24.05
C ILE A 334 -2.85 -4.24 -25.29
N ASP A 335 -3.78 -5.16 -25.40
CA ASP A 335 -4.77 -5.17 -26.47
C ASP A 335 -6.15 -4.73 -25.92
N TRP A 336 -6.25 -3.42 -25.68
CA TRP A 336 -7.49 -2.85 -25.21
C TRP A 336 -8.37 -2.40 -26.40
N PRO A 337 -9.67 -2.71 -26.35
CA PRO A 337 -10.63 -2.10 -27.26
C PRO A 337 -10.55 -0.58 -27.20
N ARG A 338 -10.89 0.10 -28.27
CA ARG A 338 -10.89 1.57 -28.36
C ARG A 338 -11.55 2.24 -27.15
N LYS A 339 -12.70 1.72 -26.71
CA LYS A 339 -13.43 2.24 -25.52
C LYS A 339 -12.57 2.23 -24.25
N ARG A 340 -11.80 1.16 -23.99
CA ARG A 340 -10.93 1.10 -22.80
C ARG A 340 -9.76 2.05 -22.92
N ARG A 341 -9.17 2.18 -24.10
CA ARG A 341 -8.10 3.16 -24.36
C ARG A 341 -8.58 4.58 -24.08
N THR A 342 -9.74 4.97 -24.65
CA THR A 342 -10.34 6.29 -24.41
C THR A 342 -10.59 6.53 -22.90
N VAL A 343 -11.09 5.54 -22.15
CA VAL A 343 -11.33 5.67 -20.70
C VAL A 343 -10.01 5.83 -19.94
N PHE A 344 -8.97 5.04 -20.28
CA PHE A 344 -7.67 5.15 -19.64
C PHE A 344 -7.06 6.54 -19.90
N ASP A 345 -7.04 6.98 -21.15
CA ASP A 345 -6.47 8.26 -21.56
C ASP A 345 -7.17 9.44 -20.86
N ALA A 346 -8.51 9.39 -20.74
CA ALA A 346 -9.30 10.41 -20.05
C ALA A 346 -9.08 10.43 -18.52
N VAL A 347 -8.79 9.29 -17.89
CA VAL A 347 -8.72 9.16 -16.42
C VAL A 347 -7.28 9.19 -15.90
N ALA A 348 -6.35 8.62 -16.63
CA ALA A 348 -4.98 8.37 -16.21
C ALA A 348 -3.91 8.86 -17.22
N GLY A 349 -4.31 9.33 -18.40
CA GLY A 349 -3.37 9.71 -19.48
C GLY A 349 -2.41 10.82 -19.07
N ASP A 350 -2.89 11.85 -18.38
CA ASP A 350 -2.02 12.95 -17.92
C ASP A 350 -1.04 12.49 -16.84
N MET A 351 -1.50 11.61 -15.93
CA MET A 351 -0.63 11.04 -14.90
C MET A 351 0.39 10.07 -15.52
N GLN A 352 0.02 9.32 -16.57
CA GLN A 352 0.92 8.47 -17.33
C GLN A 352 2.10 9.29 -17.89
N LYS A 353 1.82 10.47 -18.47
CA LYS A 353 2.85 11.39 -18.98
C LYS A 353 3.69 11.98 -17.86
N LYS A 354 3.06 12.46 -16.77
CA LYS A 354 3.77 13.01 -15.59
C LYS A 354 4.72 11.98 -14.98
N ALA A 355 4.31 10.72 -14.95
CA ALA A 355 5.15 9.62 -14.52
C ALA A 355 6.25 9.24 -15.52
N GLY A 356 6.35 9.93 -16.68
CA GLY A 356 7.37 9.72 -17.70
C GLY A 356 7.19 8.45 -18.53
N TYR A 357 5.96 7.94 -18.64
CA TYR A 357 5.61 6.86 -19.57
C TYR A 357 5.01 7.41 -20.85
N ALA A 358 5.17 6.67 -21.96
CA ALA A 358 4.55 7.03 -23.23
C ALA A 358 3.03 7.12 -23.12
N ALA A 359 2.45 8.07 -23.85
CA ALA A 359 1.00 8.29 -23.92
C ALA A 359 0.26 7.11 -24.58
#